data_c50c4e3f88e84e67f650e17b55449bc9
#
_entry.id   c50c4e3f88e84e67f650e17b55449bc9
#
_cell.length_a   1.000
_cell.length_b   1.000
_cell.length_c   1.000
_cell.angle_alpha   90.00
_cell.angle_beta   90.00
_cell.angle_gamma   90.00
#
_symmetry.space_group_name_H-M   'P 1'
#
loop_
_entity.id
_entity.type
_entity.pdbx_description
1 polymer ?
#
loop_
_entity_poly.entity_id
_entity_poly.type
_entity_poly.pdbx_seq_one_letter_code
_entity_poly.pdbx_strand_id
1 'polypeptide(L)'
;MAGAVPLSFATWQTLLNNFALERAAFSGVEIGILQSLREIPGFLAFAVVFLLFVFREQTIALLSLVLLATGTLITGMFPTVIGLYLTTVIMSIGFHYYETIQTSLSLQWLDKDRAPEVLGRIIAVGAFTSIVTFAVIWLAFDLIGLDFTPVYAIGGGATLLIVLFCVVAFPYFPVKIQQHRHMVLRKRYWLYYALTFLSGARRQIFIVFAGFLMVEKFGYSVAAISVLFFVNATLNMQFATRIGKLIGVVGERAALVFEYTGLVVVFVAYAFVNNAGVAAGLYVIDHFFFALAIAMKTYFQKIADPADIASSAGVAFTINHIS
;
A
#
# COMPACT_ATOMS: atom_id res chain seq x y z
N MET A 1 -11.09 6.81 -6.82
CA MET A 1 -10.46 6.53 -5.51
C MET A 1 -9.22 5.65 -5.61
N ALA A 2 -9.17 4.59 -6.45
CA ALA A 2 -7.99 3.70 -6.56
C ALA A 2 -6.65 4.40 -6.88
N GLY A 3 -6.66 5.53 -7.59
CA GLY A 3 -5.46 6.33 -7.87
C GLY A 3 -5.11 7.37 -6.81
N ALA A 4 -6.02 7.68 -5.88
CA ALA A 4 -5.83 8.75 -4.90
C ALA A 4 -4.69 8.47 -3.92
N VAL A 5 -4.65 7.25 -3.36
CA VAL A 5 -3.57 6.83 -2.45
C VAL A 5 -2.21 6.80 -3.14
N PRO A 6 -2.06 6.10 -4.30
CA PRO A 6 -0.77 6.10 -5.00
C PRO A 6 -0.27 7.49 -5.36
N LEU A 7 -1.14 8.42 -5.73
CA LEU A 7 -0.76 9.80 -6.04
C LEU A 7 -0.13 10.51 -4.84
N SER A 8 -0.82 10.59 -3.70
CA SER A 8 -0.27 11.23 -2.49
C SER A 8 0.91 10.46 -1.90
N PHE A 9 0.79 9.14 -1.78
CA PHE A 9 1.82 8.32 -1.14
C PHE A 9 3.12 8.30 -1.97
N ALA A 10 3.04 8.13 -3.30
CA ALA A 10 4.22 8.18 -4.16
C ALA A 10 4.88 9.56 -4.11
N THR A 11 4.09 10.65 -4.10
CA THR A 11 4.65 12.01 -3.94
C THR A 11 5.40 12.12 -2.62
N TRP A 12 4.78 11.75 -1.51
CA TRP A 12 5.40 11.83 -0.20
C TRP A 12 6.66 10.97 -0.11
N GLN A 13 6.60 9.72 -0.53
CA GLN A 13 7.71 8.77 -0.42
C GLN A 13 8.91 9.15 -1.29
N THR A 14 8.66 9.65 -2.51
CA THR A 14 9.73 10.03 -3.44
C THR A 14 10.53 11.22 -2.93
N LEU A 15 9.85 12.20 -2.33
CA LEU A 15 10.46 13.45 -1.92
C LEU A 15 11.03 13.40 -0.50
N LEU A 16 10.52 12.50 0.36
CA LEU A 16 10.77 12.52 1.80
C LEU A 16 12.26 12.56 2.16
N ASN A 17 13.04 11.63 1.62
CA ASN A 17 14.43 11.48 2.05
C ASN A 17 15.27 12.72 1.70
N ASN A 18 15.14 13.21 0.47
CA ASN A 18 15.85 14.41 0.05
C ASN A 18 15.39 15.64 0.83
N PHE A 19 14.07 15.80 1.01
CA PHE A 19 13.54 16.91 1.80
C PHE A 19 13.99 16.87 3.26
N ALA A 20 14.00 15.70 3.89
CA ALA A 20 14.44 15.52 5.27
C ALA A 20 15.93 15.85 5.44
N LEU A 21 16.77 15.38 4.51
CA LEU A 21 18.21 15.65 4.54
C LEU A 21 18.54 17.12 4.21
N GLU A 22 17.97 17.66 3.13
CA GLU A 22 18.35 18.96 2.61
C GLU A 22 17.69 20.13 3.36
N ARG A 23 16.48 19.94 3.89
CA ARG A 23 15.67 21.02 4.47
C ARG A 23 15.48 20.91 5.99
N ALA A 24 15.54 19.71 6.55
CA ALA A 24 15.31 19.47 7.98
C ALA A 24 16.53 18.92 8.74
N ALA A 25 17.67 18.76 8.07
CA ALA A 25 18.94 18.29 8.61
C ALA A 25 18.80 16.94 9.37
N PHE A 26 18.00 16.01 8.83
CA PHE A 26 17.82 14.69 9.43
C PHE A 26 19.10 13.88 9.41
N SER A 27 19.34 13.15 10.49
CA SER A 27 20.28 12.03 10.54
C SER A 27 19.55 10.70 10.30
N GLY A 28 20.31 9.61 10.28
CA GLY A 28 19.73 8.27 10.21
C GLY A 28 18.82 7.93 11.40
N VAL A 29 19.06 8.55 12.57
CA VAL A 29 18.22 8.36 13.77
C VAL A 29 16.84 8.98 13.55
N GLU A 30 16.77 10.22 13.11
CA GLU A 30 15.50 10.90 12.86
C GLU A 30 14.70 10.19 11.74
N ILE A 31 15.36 9.71 10.68
CA ILE A 31 14.69 8.90 9.63
C ILE A 31 14.14 7.61 10.23
N GLY A 32 14.89 6.91 11.08
CA GLY A 32 14.42 5.70 11.76
C GLY A 32 13.19 5.95 12.63
N ILE A 33 13.20 7.03 13.42
CA ILE A 33 12.05 7.44 14.25
C ILE A 33 10.85 7.78 13.35
N LEU A 34 11.04 8.54 12.28
CA LEU A 34 9.98 8.92 11.35
C LEU A 34 9.31 7.68 10.74
N GLN A 35 10.10 6.69 10.28
CA GLN A 35 9.56 5.45 9.73
C GLN A 35 8.80 4.64 10.80
N SER A 36 9.29 4.61 12.05
CA SER A 36 8.59 3.98 13.17
C SER A 36 7.25 4.66 13.46
N LEU A 37 7.22 5.99 13.49
CA LEU A 37 5.99 6.76 13.67
C LEU A 37 4.98 6.51 12.53
N ARG A 38 5.46 6.33 11.30
CA ARG A 38 4.63 5.99 10.16
C ARG A 38 3.93 4.64 10.32
N GLU A 39 4.56 3.65 10.94
CA GLU A 39 3.98 2.31 11.08
C GLU A 39 2.96 2.21 12.23
N ILE A 40 2.97 3.14 13.21
CA ILE A 40 2.02 3.11 14.34
C ILE A 40 0.55 3.09 13.90
N PRO A 41 0.07 3.93 12.95
CA PRO A 41 -1.30 3.85 12.48
C PRO A 41 -1.65 2.52 11.79
N GLY A 42 -0.68 1.88 11.16
CA GLY A 42 -0.85 0.53 10.58
C GLY A 42 -1.07 -0.53 11.66
N PHE A 43 -0.27 -0.50 12.72
CA PHE A 43 -0.47 -1.33 13.90
C PHE A 43 -1.84 -1.08 14.56
N LEU A 44 -2.31 0.17 14.59
CA LEU A 44 -3.60 0.56 15.15
C LEU A 44 -4.77 0.46 14.16
N ALA A 45 -4.60 -0.20 13.01
CA ALA A 45 -5.64 -0.29 11.99
C ALA A 45 -6.93 -0.98 12.47
N PHE A 46 -6.86 -1.86 13.47
CA PHE A 46 -8.03 -2.44 14.12
C PHE A 46 -8.97 -1.36 14.71
N ALA A 47 -8.42 -0.21 15.11
CA ALA A 47 -9.21 0.88 15.69
C ALA A 47 -10.22 1.50 14.71
N VAL A 48 -10.06 1.25 13.40
CA VAL A 48 -11.04 1.67 12.38
C VAL A 48 -12.45 1.15 12.69
N VAL A 49 -12.56 -0.05 13.30
CA VAL A 49 -13.87 -0.63 13.64
C VAL A 49 -14.65 0.23 14.63
N PHE A 50 -13.97 0.95 15.52
CA PHE A 50 -14.62 1.84 16.48
C PHE A 50 -15.14 3.12 15.82
N LEU A 51 -14.56 3.56 14.70
CA LEU A 51 -15.07 4.69 13.93
C LEU A 51 -16.42 4.38 13.27
N LEU A 52 -16.75 3.10 13.08
CA LEU A 52 -18.06 2.66 12.56
C LEU A 52 -19.23 2.94 13.52
N PHE A 53 -18.94 3.28 14.79
CA PHE A 53 -20.00 3.77 15.70
C PHE A 53 -20.53 5.15 15.29
N VAL A 54 -19.64 5.97 14.71
CA VAL A 54 -19.95 7.38 14.39
C VAL A 54 -20.14 7.59 12.90
N PHE A 55 -19.31 6.94 12.06
CA PHE A 55 -19.24 7.19 10.63
C PHE A 55 -19.56 5.92 9.82
N ARG A 56 -20.08 6.11 8.59
CA ARG A 56 -20.17 5.05 7.58
C ARG A 56 -18.80 4.78 6.97
N GLU A 57 -18.54 3.55 6.51
CA GLU A 57 -17.26 3.19 5.86
C GLU A 57 -16.89 4.14 4.71
N GLN A 58 -17.85 4.53 3.87
CA GLN A 58 -17.60 5.51 2.80
C GLN A 58 -17.09 6.86 3.33
N THR A 59 -17.68 7.33 4.45
CA THR A 59 -17.24 8.57 5.09
C THR A 59 -15.83 8.42 5.65
N ILE A 60 -15.55 7.29 6.31
CA ILE A 60 -14.19 6.99 6.82
C ILE A 60 -13.19 6.96 5.67
N ALA A 61 -13.53 6.32 4.53
CA ALA A 61 -12.65 6.29 3.36
C ALA A 61 -12.33 7.70 2.84
N LEU A 62 -13.34 8.57 2.73
CA LEU A 62 -13.17 9.95 2.26
C LEU A 62 -12.35 10.79 3.25
N LEU A 63 -12.66 10.71 4.56
CA LEU A 63 -11.90 11.41 5.60
C LEU A 63 -10.44 10.94 5.66
N SER A 64 -10.21 9.63 5.50
CA SER A 64 -8.87 9.06 5.44
C SER A 64 -8.08 9.60 4.23
N LEU A 65 -8.71 9.71 3.06
CA LEU A 65 -8.08 10.34 1.89
C LEU A 65 -7.81 11.83 2.10
N VAL A 66 -8.68 12.55 2.80
CA VAL A 66 -8.44 13.95 3.18
C VAL A 66 -7.21 14.06 4.08
N LEU A 67 -7.11 13.20 5.11
CA LEU A 67 -5.94 13.18 6.01
C LEU A 67 -4.65 12.85 5.25
N LEU A 68 -4.66 11.82 4.41
CA LEU A 68 -3.54 11.45 3.55
C LEU A 68 -3.08 12.63 2.68
N ALA A 69 -4.03 13.23 1.97
CA ALA A 69 -3.79 14.32 1.05
C ALA A 69 -3.29 15.59 1.76
N THR A 70 -3.93 15.94 2.89
CA THR A 70 -3.53 17.10 3.70
C THR A 70 -2.16 16.89 4.30
N GLY A 71 -1.88 15.72 4.89
CA GLY A 71 -0.56 15.39 5.43
C GLY A 71 0.53 15.50 4.37
N THR A 72 0.28 14.97 3.15
CA THR A 72 1.20 15.11 2.01
C THR A 72 1.38 16.58 1.62
N LEU A 73 0.29 17.33 1.44
CA LEU A 73 0.29 18.72 1.00
C LEU A 73 1.11 19.61 1.93
N ILE A 74 0.89 19.49 3.25
CA ILE A 74 1.54 20.35 4.22
C ILE A 74 2.98 19.93 4.55
N THR A 75 3.41 18.72 4.18
CA THR A 75 4.77 18.24 4.50
C THR A 75 5.85 19.24 4.07
N GLY A 76 5.76 19.79 2.86
CA GLY A 76 6.72 20.75 2.35
C GLY A 76 6.75 22.10 3.06
N MET A 77 5.76 22.41 3.93
CA MET A 77 5.67 23.66 4.68
C MET A 77 6.36 23.57 6.05
N PHE A 78 6.71 22.37 6.52
CA PHE A 78 7.26 22.15 7.85
C PHE A 78 8.64 21.47 7.81
N PRO A 79 9.70 22.16 7.34
CA PRO A 79 11.05 21.62 7.21
C PRO A 79 11.77 21.53 8.56
N THR A 80 11.17 20.84 9.52
CA THR A 80 11.72 20.63 10.86
C THR A 80 11.49 19.17 11.28
N VAL A 81 12.29 18.65 12.22
CA VAL A 81 12.15 17.28 12.72
C VAL A 81 10.73 17.01 13.23
N ILE A 82 10.23 17.88 14.13
CA ILE A 82 8.88 17.73 14.70
C ILE A 82 7.81 17.91 13.61
N GLY A 83 7.98 18.88 12.72
CA GLY A 83 7.06 19.13 11.62
C GLY A 83 6.91 17.89 10.71
N LEU A 84 8.02 17.28 10.33
CA LEU A 84 8.01 16.05 9.54
C LEU A 84 7.39 14.87 10.28
N TYR A 85 7.64 14.71 11.58
CA TYR A 85 7.00 13.68 12.38
C TYR A 85 5.48 13.83 12.40
N LEU A 86 4.98 15.05 12.66
CA LEU A 86 3.54 15.33 12.74
C LEU A 86 2.85 15.15 11.38
N THR A 87 3.42 15.71 10.31
CA THR A 87 2.84 15.57 8.95
C THR A 87 2.85 14.13 8.48
N THR A 88 3.90 13.36 8.82
CA THR A 88 3.98 11.91 8.56
C THR A 88 2.89 11.14 9.29
N VAL A 89 2.65 11.42 10.57
CA VAL A 89 1.59 10.75 11.34
C VAL A 89 0.22 11.05 10.74
N ILE A 90 -0.08 12.32 10.37
CA ILE A 90 -1.35 12.69 9.73
C ILE A 90 -1.53 11.94 8.40
N MET A 91 -0.51 11.96 7.55
CA MET A 91 -0.50 11.25 6.27
C MET A 91 -0.72 9.75 6.48
N SER A 92 -0.02 9.17 7.44
CA SER A 92 -0.02 7.73 7.72
C SER A 92 -1.36 7.24 8.29
N ILE A 93 -2.01 7.99 9.17
CA ILE A 93 -3.38 7.68 9.62
C ILE A 93 -4.29 7.59 8.39
N GLY A 94 -4.24 8.59 7.53
CA GLY A 94 -5.02 8.61 6.30
C GLY A 94 -4.73 7.40 5.40
N PHE A 95 -3.46 7.07 5.18
CA PHE A 95 -3.04 5.94 4.37
C PHE A 95 -3.57 4.60 4.90
N HIS A 96 -3.25 4.25 6.14
CA HIS A 96 -3.56 2.94 6.71
C HIS A 96 -5.06 2.72 6.92
N TYR A 97 -5.78 3.77 7.34
CA TYR A 97 -7.22 3.67 7.55
C TYR A 97 -7.97 3.57 6.23
N TYR A 98 -7.51 4.29 5.19
CA TYR A 98 -8.07 4.13 3.85
C TYR A 98 -7.84 2.73 3.29
N GLU A 99 -6.63 2.19 3.36
CA GLU A 99 -6.30 0.85 2.88
C GLU A 99 -7.16 -0.23 3.56
N THR A 100 -7.38 -0.09 4.87
CA THR A 100 -8.26 -0.97 5.65
C THR A 100 -9.70 -0.91 5.15
N ILE A 101 -10.26 0.29 5.02
CA ILE A 101 -11.65 0.50 4.59
C ILE A 101 -11.81 0.17 3.10
N GLN A 102 -10.85 0.49 2.24
CA GLN A 102 -10.89 0.11 0.83
C GLN A 102 -10.97 -1.41 0.67
N THR A 103 -10.18 -2.15 1.46
CA THR A 103 -10.25 -3.61 1.46
C THR A 103 -11.63 -4.08 1.91
N SER A 104 -12.15 -3.54 3.00
CA SER A 104 -13.48 -3.88 3.52
C SER A 104 -14.58 -3.62 2.49
N LEU A 105 -14.67 -2.41 1.95
CA LEU A 105 -15.67 -2.05 0.95
C LEU A 105 -15.55 -2.89 -0.33
N SER A 106 -14.32 -3.17 -0.78
CA SER A 106 -14.11 -4.00 -1.96
C SER A 106 -14.67 -5.41 -1.76
N LEU A 107 -14.40 -6.02 -0.60
CA LEU A 107 -14.88 -7.37 -0.30
C LEU A 107 -16.39 -7.44 -0.05
N GLN A 108 -17.02 -6.34 0.40
CA GLN A 108 -18.47 -6.27 0.60
C GLN A 108 -19.24 -6.02 -0.71
N TRP A 109 -18.68 -5.23 -1.63
CA TRP A 109 -19.42 -4.74 -2.80
C TRP A 109 -19.17 -5.54 -4.06
N LEU A 110 -18.02 -6.19 -4.16
CA LEU A 110 -17.68 -7.01 -5.32
C LEU A 110 -18.29 -8.39 -5.21
N ASP A 111 -18.88 -8.84 -6.31
CA ASP A 111 -19.33 -10.22 -6.45
C ASP A 111 -18.10 -11.16 -6.38
N LYS A 112 -18.23 -12.27 -5.65
CA LYS A 112 -17.13 -13.20 -5.36
C LYS A 112 -16.41 -13.69 -6.63
N ASP A 113 -17.14 -13.91 -7.70
CA ASP A 113 -16.60 -14.41 -8.96
C ASP A 113 -15.81 -13.34 -9.72
N ARG A 114 -16.15 -12.06 -9.55
CA ARG A 114 -15.50 -10.92 -10.23
C ARG A 114 -14.47 -10.21 -9.35
N ALA A 115 -14.48 -10.45 -8.05
CA ALA A 115 -13.60 -9.79 -7.10
C ALA A 115 -12.11 -9.92 -7.45
N PRO A 116 -11.58 -11.10 -7.85
CA PRO A 116 -10.16 -11.23 -8.18
C PRO A 116 -9.75 -10.31 -9.34
N GLU A 117 -10.55 -10.26 -10.41
CA GLU A 117 -10.28 -9.40 -11.57
C GLU A 117 -10.34 -7.92 -11.21
N VAL A 118 -11.37 -7.50 -10.46
CA VAL A 118 -11.54 -6.08 -10.09
C VAL A 118 -10.45 -5.62 -9.12
N LEU A 119 -10.04 -6.45 -8.16
CA LEU A 119 -8.91 -6.16 -7.28
C LEU A 119 -7.60 -6.02 -8.09
N GLY A 120 -7.40 -6.86 -9.11
CA GLY A 120 -6.28 -6.72 -10.04
C GLY A 120 -6.32 -5.41 -10.83
N ARG A 121 -7.51 -4.93 -11.24
CA ARG A 121 -7.68 -3.60 -11.89
C ARG A 121 -7.35 -2.46 -10.93
N ILE A 122 -7.73 -2.56 -9.65
CA ILE A 122 -7.39 -1.56 -8.63
C ILE A 122 -5.87 -1.44 -8.49
N ILE A 123 -5.14 -2.56 -8.43
CA ILE A 123 -3.67 -2.58 -8.40
C ILE A 123 -3.09 -1.95 -9.67
N ALA A 124 -3.61 -2.32 -10.84
CA ALA A 124 -3.14 -1.79 -12.12
C ALA A 124 -3.32 -0.26 -12.23
N VAL A 125 -4.47 0.26 -11.80
CA VAL A 125 -4.73 1.71 -11.74
C VAL A 125 -3.79 2.39 -10.75
N GLY A 126 -3.54 1.78 -9.59
CA GLY A 126 -2.58 2.29 -8.61
C GLY A 126 -1.17 2.38 -9.19
N ALA A 127 -0.69 1.33 -9.83
CA ALA A 127 0.62 1.29 -10.46
C ALA A 127 0.77 2.33 -11.59
N PHE A 128 -0.26 2.46 -12.44
CA PHE A 128 -0.30 3.51 -13.47
C PHE A 128 -0.20 4.91 -12.86
N THR A 129 -0.98 5.17 -11.80
CA THR A 129 -0.96 6.47 -11.12
C THR A 129 0.42 6.75 -10.52
N SER A 130 1.08 5.76 -9.90
CA SER A 130 2.44 5.92 -9.37
C SER A 130 3.44 6.28 -10.48
N ILE A 131 3.38 5.61 -11.64
CA ILE A 131 4.25 5.91 -12.80
C ILE A 131 4.05 7.35 -13.27
N VAL A 132 2.80 7.77 -13.43
CA VAL A 132 2.46 9.16 -13.82
C VAL A 132 2.97 10.14 -12.77
N THR A 133 2.80 9.84 -11.49
CA THR A 133 3.28 10.70 -10.40
C THR A 133 4.80 10.85 -10.44
N PHE A 134 5.56 9.77 -10.62
CA PHE A 134 7.02 9.83 -10.75
C PHE A 134 7.46 10.66 -11.95
N ALA A 135 6.80 10.50 -13.10
CA ALA A 135 7.08 11.31 -14.28
C ALA A 135 6.80 12.80 -14.06
N VAL A 136 5.68 13.13 -13.40
CA VAL A 136 5.32 14.52 -13.06
C VAL A 136 6.32 15.12 -12.07
N ILE A 137 6.75 14.36 -11.06
CA ILE A 137 7.77 14.82 -10.11
C ILE A 137 9.08 15.10 -10.83
N TRP A 138 9.53 14.18 -11.67
CA TRP A 138 10.74 14.38 -12.46
C TRP A 138 10.66 15.64 -13.34
N LEU A 139 9.56 15.82 -14.08
CA LEU A 139 9.35 17.04 -14.89
C LEU A 139 9.34 18.32 -14.03
N ALA A 140 8.73 18.25 -12.84
CA ALA A 140 8.65 19.39 -11.94
C ALA A 140 10.03 19.85 -11.45
N PHE A 141 10.91 18.92 -11.09
CA PHE A 141 12.25 19.23 -10.60
C PHE A 141 13.23 19.54 -11.74
N ASP A 142 13.35 18.65 -12.73
CA ASP A 142 14.42 18.75 -13.73
C ASP A 142 14.09 19.71 -14.88
N LEU A 143 12.81 19.84 -15.27
CA LEU A 143 12.44 20.68 -16.40
C LEU A 143 11.93 22.06 -15.99
N ILE A 144 11.11 22.12 -14.91
CA ILE A 144 10.48 23.37 -14.47
C ILE A 144 11.29 24.03 -13.35
N GLY A 145 12.11 23.26 -12.60
CA GLY A 145 12.92 23.78 -11.50
C GLY A 145 12.11 24.11 -10.24
N LEU A 146 11.00 23.37 -10.00
CA LEU A 146 10.21 23.56 -8.78
C LEU A 146 10.95 23.02 -7.55
N ASP A 147 10.75 23.68 -6.42
CA ASP A 147 11.23 23.21 -5.11
C ASP A 147 10.26 22.18 -4.50
N PHE A 148 10.62 21.57 -3.37
CA PHE A 148 9.85 20.55 -2.66
C PHE A 148 8.43 20.99 -2.29
N THR A 149 8.27 22.19 -1.73
CA THR A 149 6.99 22.70 -1.21
C THR A 149 5.87 22.70 -2.26
N PRO A 150 6.06 23.32 -3.47
CA PRO A 150 5.01 23.26 -4.48
C PRO A 150 4.74 21.85 -5.01
N VAL A 151 5.73 20.95 -5.06
CA VAL A 151 5.51 19.57 -5.54
C VAL A 151 4.70 18.76 -4.52
N TYR A 152 4.97 18.88 -3.22
CA TYR A 152 4.12 18.33 -2.18
C TYR A 152 2.68 18.89 -2.26
N ALA A 153 2.54 20.21 -2.46
CA ALA A 153 1.25 20.88 -2.58
C ALA A 153 0.46 20.38 -3.80
N ILE A 154 1.11 20.17 -4.94
CA ILE A 154 0.48 19.61 -6.16
C ILE A 154 0.00 18.19 -5.91
N GLY A 155 0.85 17.31 -5.34
CA GLY A 155 0.50 15.92 -5.09
C GLY A 155 -0.67 15.77 -4.12
N GLY A 156 -0.59 16.42 -2.96
CA GLY A 156 -1.68 16.44 -1.97
C GLY A 156 -2.93 17.15 -2.48
N GLY A 157 -2.76 18.31 -3.14
CA GLY A 157 -3.86 19.09 -3.72
C GLY A 157 -4.63 18.32 -4.80
N ALA A 158 -3.93 17.64 -5.70
CA ALA A 158 -4.55 16.80 -6.72
C ALA A 158 -5.36 15.65 -6.08
N THR A 159 -4.86 15.06 -4.99
CA THR A 159 -5.63 14.06 -4.24
C THR A 159 -6.88 14.66 -3.59
N LEU A 160 -6.81 15.87 -3.02
CA LEU A 160 -7.99 16.57 -2.49
C LEU A 160 -9.03 16.84 -3.59
N LEU A 161 -8.59 17.19 -4.79
CA LEU A 161 -9.50 17.37 -5.94
C LEU A 161 -10.19 16.05 -6.33
N ILE A 162 -9.48 14.93 -6.29
CA ILE A 162 -10.09 13.60 -6.50
C ILE A 162 -11.13 13.32 -5.42
N VAL A 163 -10.84 13.63 -4.14
CA VAL A 163 -11.79 13.45 -3.04
C VAL A 163 -13.03 14.32 -3.25
N LEU A 164 -12.83 15.60 -3.56
CA LEU A 164 -13.93 16.53 -3.86
C LEU A 164 -14.80 16.02 -5.01
N PHE A 165 -14.17 15.58 -6.10
CA PHE A 165 -14.89 14.95 -7.21
C PHE A 165 -15.69 13.72 -6.76
N CYS A 166 -15.12 12.87 -5.92
CA CYS A 166 -15.83 11.69 -5.41
C CYS A 166 -17.05 12.08 -4.55
N VAL A 167 -16.93 13.13 -3.73
CA VAL A 167 -18.04 13.63 -2.89
C VAL A 167 -19.16 14.21 -3.73
N VAL A 168 -18.82 14.95 -4.78
CA VAL A 168 -19.81 15.65 -5.62
C VAL A 168 -20.47 14.71 -6.64
N ALA A 169 -19.66 13.85 -7.26
CA ALA A 169 -20.09 13.02 -8.40
C ALA A 169 -20.78 11.71 -8.00
N PHE A 170 -20.51 11.20 -6.79
CA PHE A 170 -21.03 9.90 -6.38
C PHE A 170 -21.94 10.01 -5.15
N PRO A 171 -23.10 9.35 -5.17
CA PRO A 171 -23.99 9.30 -4.01
C PRO A 171 -23.39 8.39 -2.92
N TYR A 172 -23.91 8.50 -1.72
CA TYR A 172 -23.70 7.47 -0.70
C TYR A 172 -24.48 6.21 -1.11
N PHE A 173 -23.74 5.11 -1.28
CA PHE A 173 -24.35 3.83 -1.60
C PHE A 173 -24.99 3.21 -0.35
N PRO A 174 -26.12 2.49 -0.50
CA PRO A 174 -26.78 1.87 0.64
C PRO A 174 -25.88 0.77 1.23
N VAL A 175 -25.89 0.68 2.55
CA VAL A 175 -25.21 -0.40 3.27
C VAL A 175 -25.98 -1.69 3.01
N LYS A 176 -25.37 -2.66 2.34
CA LYS A 176 -26.00 -3.96 2.04
C LYS A 176 -26.14 -4.82 3.31
N ILE A 177 -25.11 -4.84 4.14
CA ILE A 177 -25.06 -5.62 5.37
C ILE A 177 -24.40 -4.77 6.45
N GLN A 178 -25.06 -4.66 7.59
CA GLN A 178 -24.51 -3.91 8.73
C GLN A 178 -23.28 -4.62 9.28
N GLN A 179 -22.17 -3.92 9.32
CA GLN A 179 -20.91 -4.44 9.83
C GLN A 179 -20.88 -4.43 11.36
N HIS A 180 -20.20 -5.42 11.95
CA HIS A 180 -19.93 -5.42 13.37
C HIS A 180 -19.06 -4.21 13.76
N ARG A 181 -19.43 -3.56 14.86
CA ARG A 181 -18.76 -2.36 15.39
C ARG A 181 -17.80 -2.68 16.55
N HIS A 182 -17.49 -3.95 16.75
CA HIS A 182 -16.53 -4.44 17.74
C HIS A 182 -15.52 -5.36 17.05
N MET A 183 -14.39 -5.57 17.69
CA MET A 183 -13.34 -6.44 17.16
C MET A 183 -13.81 -7.89 17.13
N VAL A 184 -13.79 -8.49 15.95
CA VAL A 184 -14.22 -9.88 15.72
C VAL A 184 -13.00 -10.73 15.41
N LEU A 185 -12.75 -11.72 16.27
CA LEU A 185 -11.71 -12.74 16.08
C LEU A 185 -12.37 -14.11 16.09
N ARG A 186 -12.60 -14.70 14.92
CA ARG A 186 -13.22 -16.04 14.84
C ARG A 186 -12.18 -17.12 14.59
N LYS A 187 -12.22 -18.20 15.33
CA LYS A 187 -11.32 -19.37 15.15
C LYS A 187 -11.38 -19.91 13.72
N ARG A 188 -12.53 -19.85 13.05
CA ARG A 188 -12.67 -20.34 11.67
C ARG A 188 -11.84 -19.54 10.65
N TYR A 189 -11.37 -18.31 10.98
CA TYR A 189 -10.52 -17.48 10.12
C TYR A 189 -9.02 -17.64 10.43
N TRP A 190 -8.65 -18.63 11.26
CA TRP A 190 -7.27 -18.82 11.72
C TRP A 190 -6.25 -18.89 10.56
N LEU A 191 -6.61 -19.60 9.48
CA LEU A 191 -5.74 -19.74 8.31
C LEU A 191 -5.52 -18.40 7.61
N TYR A 192 -6.59 -17.59 7.49
CA TYR A 192 -6.48 -16.24 6.94
C TYR A 192 -5.55 -15.36 7.78
N TYR A 193 -5.68 -15.38 9.11
CA TYR A 193 -4.79 -14.63 10.00
C TYR A 193 -3.35 -15.12 9.93
N ALA A 194 -3.13 -16.43 9.88
CA ALA A 194 -1.79 -17.01 9.72
C ALA A 194 -1.13 -16.59 8.39
N LEU A 195 -1.87 -16.67 7.28
CA LEU A 195 -1.40 -16.21 5.97
C LEU A 195 -1.11 -14.71 5.96
N THR A 196 -1.94 -13.91 6.64
CA THR A 196 -1.72 -12.46 6.76
C THR A 196 -0.45 -12.15 7.55
N PHE A 197 -0.21 -12.86 8.65
CA PHE A 197 1.02 -12.73 9.43
C PHE A 197 2.26 -13.09 8.60
N LEU A 198 2.24 -14.24 7.91
CA LEU A 198 3.34 -14.66 7.04
C LEU A 198 3.57 -13.67 5.87
N SER A 199 2.49 -13.10 5.34
CA SER A 199 2.58 -12.08 4.29
C SER A 199 3.24 -10.79 4.79
N GLY A 200 2.96 -10.38 6.03
CA GLY A 200 3.62 -9.24 6.66
C GLY A 200 5.11 -9.49 6.89
N ALA A 201 5.45 -10.64 7.50
CA ALA A 201 6.84 -11.04 7.72
C ALA A 201 7.65 -11.08 6.40
N ARG A 202 7.06 -11.68 5.35
CA ARG A 202 7.66 -11.67 4.02
C ARG A 202 7.91 -10.26 3.49
N ARG A 203 6.91 -9.38 3.63
CA ARG A 203 7.02 -7.99 3.16
C ARG A 203 8.20 -7.28 3.83
N GLN A 204 8.40 -7.46 5.13
CA GLN A 204 9.52 -6.85 5.85
C GLN A 204 10.86 -7.44 5.41
N ILE A 205 10.95 -8.76 5.27
CA ILE A 205 12.16 -9.41 4.76
C ILE A 205 12.53 -8.85 3.37
N PHE A 206 11.55 -8.74 2.47
CA PHE A 206 11.78 -8.23 1.13
C PHE A 206 12.20 -6.75 1.12
N ILE A 207 11.46 -5.88 1.80
CA ILE A 207 11.74 -4.44 1.80
C ILE A 207 13.09 -4.14 2.43
N VAL A 208 13.42 -4.81 3.56
CA VAL A 208 14.66 -4.53 4.29
C VAL A 208 15.85 -5.29 3.69
N PHE A 209 15.74 -6.62 3.54
CA PHE A 209 16.90 -7.45 3.19
C PHE A 209 17.17 -7.53 1.69
N ALA A 210 16.16 -7.64 0.83
CA ALA A 210 16.39 -7.72 -0.60
C ALA A 210 16.94 -6.40 -1.14
N GLY A 211 16.37 -5.27 -0.73
CA GLY A 211 16.89 -3.95 -1.08
C GLY A 211 18.31 -3.70 -0.55
N PHE A 212 18.58 -4.06 0.70
CA PHE A 212 19.89 -3.95 1.32
C PHE A 212 20.93 -4.84 0.61
N LEU A 213 20.59 -6.09 0.30
CA LEU A 213 21.45 -7.02 -0.43
C LEU A 213 21.86 -6.47 -1.80
N MET A 214 20.93 -5.82 -2.52
CA MET A 214 21.19 -5.23 -3.83
C MET A 214 22.24 -4.12 -3.74
N VAL A 215 22.18 -3.30 -2.69
CA VAL A 215 23.15 -2.21 -2.49
C VAL A 215 24.47 -2.72 -1.92
N GLU A 216 24.44 -3.48 -0.84
CA GLU A 216 25.64 -3.90 -0.10
C GLU A 216 26.48 -4.92 -0.85
N LYS A 217 25.85 -5.99 -1.35
CA LYS A 217 26.57 -7.09 -2.02
C LYS A 217 26.86 -6.81 -3.48
N PHE A 218 25.93 -6.15 -4.19
CA PHE A 218 26.00 -5.98 -5.63
C PHE A 218 26.28 -4.54 -6.09
N GLY A 219 26.37 -3.57 -5.16
CA GLY A 219 26.74 -2.19 -5.46
C GLY A 219 25.70 -1.44 -6.32
N TYR A 220 24.43 -1.80 -6.23
CA TYR A 220 23.39 -1.11 -6.99
C TYR A 220 23.26 0.35 -6.55
N SER A 221 23.34 1.27 -7.53
CA SER A 221 23.11 2.67 -7.30
C SER A 221 21.61 2.97 -7.05
N VAL A 222 21.33 4.12 -6.46
CA VAL A 222 19.94 4.61 -6.29
C VAL A 222 19.19 4.62 -7.63
N ALA A 223 19.86 5.03 -8.70
CA ALA A 223 19.28 5.02 -10.05
C ALA A 223 18.92 3.61 -10.51
N ALA A 224 19.78 2.62 -10.29
CA ALA A 224 19.52 1.23 -10.65
C ALA A 224 18.33 0.63 -9.86
N ILE A 225 18.25 0.91 -8.56
CA ILE A 225 17.10 0.52 -7.72
C ILE A 225 15.81 1.18 -8.21
N SER A 226 15.86 2.47 -8.60
CA SER A 226 14.71 3.20 -9.14
C SER A 226 14.20 2.57 -10.45
N VAL A 227 15.10 2.08 -11.29
CA VAL A 227 14.73 1.33 -12.51
C VAL A 227 13.99 0.04 -12.15
N LEU A 228 14.43 -0.70 -11.12
CA LEU A 228 13.73 -1.91 -10.65
C LEU A 228 12.32 -1.58 -10.14
N PHE A 229 12.14 -0.50 -9.40
CA PHE A 229 10.82 -0.04 -8.97
C PHE A 229 9.93 0.32 -10.16
N PHE A 230 10.48 1.01 -11.15
CA PHE A 230 9.74 1.34 -12.38
C PHE A 230 9.33 0.08 -13.16
N VAL A 231 10.22 -0.91 -13.29
CA VAL A 231 9.91 -2.20 -13.92
C VAL A 231 8.79 -2.90 -13.16
N ASN A 232 8.87 -2.97 -11.83
CA ASN A 232 7.85 -3.60 -10.99
C ASN A 232 6.48 -2.91 -11.13
N ALA A 233 6.45 -1.58 -11.11
CA ALA A 233 5.22 -0.82 -11.33
C ALA A 233 4.63 -1.09 -12.72
N THR A 234 5.47 -1.14 -13.76
CA THR A 234 5.05 -1.44 -15.14
C THR A 234 4.47 -2.84 -15.24
N LEU A 235 5.11 -3.84 -14.63
CA LEU A 235 4.60 -5.21 -14.59
C LEU A 235 3.25 -5.30 -13.84
N ASN A 236 3.13 -4.65 -12.70
CA ASN A 236 1.86 -4.60 -11.96
C ASN A 236 0.74 -3.95 -12.79
N MET A 237 1.03 -2.83 -13.46
CA MET A 237 0.08 -2.17 -14.34
C MET A 237 -0.42 -3.10 -15.45
N GLN A 238 0.47 -3.88 -16.07
CA GLN A 238 0.12 -4.74 -17.20
C GLN A 238 -0.50 -6.07 -16.78
N PHE A 239 -0.04 -6.67 -15.70
CA PHE A 239 -0.34 -8.05 -15.34
C PHE A 239 -1.30 -8.21 -14.16
N ALA A 240 -1.46 -7.26 -13.25
CA ALA A 240 -2.28 -7.44 -12.06
C ALA A 240 -3.74 -7.84 -12.39
N THR A 241 -4.34 -7.23 -13.42
CA THR A 241 -5.70 -7.62 -13.87
C THR A 241 -5.75 -9.04 -14.43
N ARG A 242 -4.70 -9.44 -15.19
CA ARG A 242 -4.61 -10.81 -15.74
C ARG A 242 -4.40 -11.85 -14.65
N ILE A 243 -3.58 -11.53 -13.66
CA ILE A 243 -3.37 -12.35 -12.45
C ILE A 243 -4.69 -12.50 -11.70
N GLY A 244 -5.45 -11.42 -11.51
CA GLY A 244 -6.77 -11.48 -10.91
C GLY A 244 -7.72 -12.42 -11.65
N LYS A 245 -7.78 -12.35 -12.98
CA LYS A 245 -8.56 -13.29 -13.81
C LYS A 245 -8.08 -14.73 -13.66
N LEU A 246 -6.76 -14.94 -13.66
CA LEU A 246 -6.17 -16.27 -13.49
C LEU A 246 -6.57 -16.87 -12.14
N ILE A 247 -6.51 -16.09 -11.05
CA ILE A 247 -6.96 -16.52 -9.71
C ILE A 247 -8.42 -16.95 -9.75
N GLY A 248 -9.28 -16.21 -10.45
CA GLY A 248 -10.69 -16.58 -10.64
C GLY A 248 -10.89 -17.93 -11.32
N VAL A 249 -9.98 -18.35 -12.21
CA VAL A 249 -10.03 -19.62 -12.94
C VAL A 249 -9.40 -20.77 -12.17
N VAL A 250 -8.18 -20.57 -11.65
CA VAL A 250 -7.42 -21.65 -10.97
C VAL A 250 -7.82 -21.83 -9.51
N GLY A 251 -8.46 -20.82 -8.93
CA GLY A 251 -8.87 -20.76 -7.52
C GLY A 251 -7.77 -20.29 -6.58
N GLU A 252 -8.18 -19.79 -5.41
CA GLU A 252 -7.30 -19.15 -4.43
C GLU A 252 -6.25 -20.12 -3.86
N ARG A 253 -6.65 -21.37 -3.60
CA ARG A 253 -5.73 -22.38 -3.05
C ARG A 253 -4.54 -22.62 -3.99
N ALA A 254 -4.79 -22.82 -5.29
CA ALA A 254 -3.74 -23.07 -6.26
C ALA A 254 -2.83 -21.82 -6.40
N ALA A 255 -3.43 -20.64 -6.46
CA ALA A 255 -2.69 -19.37 -6.54
C ALA A 255 -1.79 -19.15 -5.31
N LEU A 256 -2.30 -19.38 -4.09
CA LEU A 256 -1.53 -19.22 -2.85
C LEU A 256 -0.41 -20.26 -2.73
N VAL A 257 -0.67 -21.54 -3.08
CA VAL A 257 0.38 -22.59 -3.10
C VAL A 257 1.48 -22.20 -4.09
N PHE A 258 1.12 -21.74 -5.29
CA PHE A 258 2.09 -21.28 -6.28
C PHE A 258 2.89 -20.09 -5.78
N GLU A 259 2.23 -19.07 -5.19
CA GLU A 259 2.88 -17.89 -4.60
C GLU A 259 3.91 -18.30 -3.55
N TYR A 260 3.49 -19.01 -2.51
CA TYR A 260 4.37 -19.33 -1.38
C TYR A 260 5.49 -20.31 -1.79
N THR A 261 5.22 -21.28 -2.67
CA THR A 261 6.27 -22.17 -3.20
C THR A 261 7.28 -21.38 -4.02
N GLY A 262 6.82 -20.50 -4.91
CA GLY A 262 7.69 -19.64 -5.70
C GLY A 262 8.55 -18.71 -4.84
N LEU A 263 7.96 -18.13 -3.77
CA LEU A 263 8.69 -17.28 -2.84
C LEU A 263 9.76 -18.05 -2.06
N VAL A 264 9.49 -19.29 -1.63
CA VAL A 264 10.52 -20.13 -1.01
C VAL A 264 11.69 -20.33 -1.96
N VAL A 265 11.43 -20.63 -3.23
CA VAL A 265 12.46 -20.76 -4.27
C VAL A 265 13.25 -19.45 -4.45
N VAL A 266 12.57 -18.31 -4.51
CA VAL A 266 13.20 -16.99 -4.65
C VAL A 266 14.10 -16.69 -3.45
N PHE A 267 13.62 -16.90 -2.20
CA PHE A 267 14.44 -16.63 -1.01
C PHE A 267 15.63 -17.58 -0.88
N VAL A 268 15.45 -18.86 -1.21
CA VAL A 268 16.57 -19.80 -1.27
C VAL A 268 17.58 -19.36 -2.34
N ALA A 269 17.12 -18.94 -3.52
CA ALA A 269 18.00 -18.45 -4.56
C ALA A 269 18.79 -17.20 -4.13
N TYR A 270 18.19 -16.28 -3.37
CA TYR A 270 18.89 -15.13 -2.81
C TYR A 270 20.08 -15.52 -1.92
N ALA A 271 19.98 -16.61 -1.16
CA ALA A 271 21.07 -17.08 -0.30
C ALA A 271 22.33 -17.49 -1.10
N PHE A 272 22.13 -17.96 -2.34
CA PHE A 272 23.21 -18.49 -3.18
C PHE A 272 23.59 -17.58 -4.36
N VAL A 273 22.84 -16.50 -4.61
CA VAL A 273 23.09 -15.63 -5.76
C VAL A 273 24.40 -14.85 -5.59
N ASN A 274 25.23 -14.88 -6.64
CA ASN A 274 26.48 -14.13 -6.71
C ASN A 274 26.57 -13.24 -7.96
N ASN A 275 25.53 -13.20 -8.77
CA ASN A 275 25.46 -12.37 -9.97
C ASN A 275 24.40 -11.27 -9.77
N ALA A 276 24.79 -10.02 -10.00
CA ALA A 276 23.93 -8.85 -9.84
C ALA A 276 22.67 -8.89 -10.71
N GLY A 277 22.81 -9.31 -11.99
CA GLY A 277 21.67 -9.42 -12.90
C GLY A 277 20.65 -10.48 -12.47
N VAL A 278 21.12 -11.62 -11.94
CA VAL A 278 20.26 -12.66 -11.38
C VAL A 278 19.55 -12.13 -10.12
N ALA A 279 20.24 -11.40 -9.27
CA ALA A 279 19.65 -10.78 -8.09
C ALA A 279 18.54 -9.78 -8.46
N ALA A 280 18.75 -8.96 -9.50
CA ALA A 280 17.73 -8.07 -10.05
C ALA A 280 16.51 -8.84 -10.60
N GLY A 281 16.76 -9.94 -11.32
CA GLY A 281 15.69 -10.82 -11.80
C GLY A 281 14.86 -11.42 -10.67
N LEU A 282 15.52 -11.91 -9.60
CA LEU A 282 14.84 -12.40 -8.40
C LEU A 282 14.01 -11.31 -7.73
N TYR A 283 14.52 -10.07 -7.67
CA TYR A 283 13.81 -8.92 -7.13
C TYR A 283 12.51 -8.64 -7.89
N VAL A 284 12.56 -8.66 -9.21
CA VAL A 284 11.39 -8.47 -10.06
C VAL A 284 10.40 -9.62 -9.92
N ILE A 285 10.86 -10.87 -9.87
CA ILE A 285 10.01 -12.06 -9.69
C ILE A 285 9.31 -12.02 -8.34
N ASP A 286 10.02 -11.71 -7.24
CA ASP A 286 9.40 -11.57 -5.92
C ASP A 286 8.28 -10.52 -5.93
N HIS A 287 8.55 -9.38 -6.53
CA HIS A 287 7.57 -8.30 -6.63
C HIS A 287 6.34 -8.68 -7.48
N PHE A 288 6.53 -9.50 -8.48
CA PHE A 288 5.42 -10.04 -9.29
C PHE A 288 4.48 -10.93 -8.46
N PHE A 289 5.00 -11.68 -7.49
CA PHE A 289 4.20 -12.47 -6.56
C PHE A 289 3.30 -11.63 -5.65
N PHE A 290 3.59 -10.34 -5.41
CA PHE A 290 2.70 -9.48 -4.61
C PHE A 290 1.30 -9.35 -5.21
N ALA A 291 1.14 -9.43 -6.52
CA ALA A 291 -0.18 -9.39 -7.14
C ALA A 291 -1.03 -10.64 -6.81
N LEU A 292 -0.41 -11.77 -6.47
CA LEU A 292 -1.11 -12.98 -6.05
C LEU A 292 -1.75 -12.86 -4.65
N ALA A 293 -1.35 -11.87 -3.84
CA ALA A 293 -2.00 -11.56 -2.58
C ALA A 293 -3.50 -11.20 -2.75
N ILE A 294 -3.98 -10.94 -3.97
CA ILE A 294 -5.39 -10.89 -4.32
C ILE A 294 -6.10 -12.17 -3.87
N ALA A 295 -5.46 -13.34 -4.05
CA ALA A 295 -6.02 -14.63 -3.68
C ALA A 295 -6.31 -14.74 -2.18
N MET A 296 -5.49 -14.13 -1.32
CA MET A 296 -5.75 -14.10 0.12
C MET A 296 -6.99 -13.27 0.46
N LYS A 297 -7.18 -12.12 -0.19
CA LYS A 297 -8.36 -11.26 0.00
C LYS A 297 -9.63 -11.96 -0.47
N THR A 298 -9.62 -12.57 -1.65
CA THR A 298 -10.78 -13.28 -2.20
C THR A 298 -11.08 -14.59 -1.47
N TYR A 299 -10.06 -15.29 -0.98
CA TYR A 299 -10.24 -16.43 -0.07
C TYR A 299 -11.00 -16.00 1.18
N PHE A 300 -10.56 -14.89 1.83
CA PHE A 300 -11.27 -14.37 3.00
C PHE A 300 -12.72 -14.00 2.65
N GLN A 301 -12.98 -13.31 1.54
CA GLN A 301 -14.32 -12.95 1.10
C GLN A 301 -15.24 -14.17 0.96
N LYS A 302 -14.70 -15.33 0.54
CA LYS A 302 -15.49 -16.57 0.36
C LYS A 302 -15.88 -17.23 1.68
N ILE A 303 -15.00 -17.17 2.70
CA ILE A 303 -15.22 -17.85 4.00
C ILE A 303 -15.83 -16.92 5.05
N ALA A 304 -15.74 -15.61 4.87
CA ALA A 304 -16.19 -14.64 5.85
C ALA A 304 -17.72 -14.59 5.96
N ASP A 305 -18.19 -14.40 7.20
CA ASP A 305 -19.51 -13.84 7.41
C ASP A 305 -19.50 -12.40 6.88
N PRO A 306 -20.46 -12.04 6.03
CA PRO A 306 -20.49 -10.69 5.47
C PRO A 306 -20.49 -9.54 6.49
N ALA A 307 -21.02 -9.77 7.70
CA ALA A 307 -21.02 -8.78 8.78
C ALA A 307 -19.65 -8.64 9.49
N ASP A 308 -18.74 -9.61 9.33
CA ASP A 308 -17.42 -9.61 9.96
C ASP A 308 -16.36 -8.88 9.11
N ILE A 309 -16.64 -8.54 7.85
CA ILE A 309 -15.62 -8.12 6.87
C ILE A 309 -14.86 -6.88 7.33
N ALA A 310 -15.54 -5.83 7.79
CA ALA A 310 -14.87 -4.58 8.21
C ALA A 310 -13.97 -4.79 9.43
N SER A 311 -14.47 -5.50 10.44
CA SER A 311 -13.70 -5.80 11.64
C SER A 311 -12.49 -6.68 11.33
N SER A 312 -12.68 -7.73 10.54
CA SER A 312 -11.60 -8.65 10.17
C SER A 312 -10.57 -8.00 9.24
N ALA A 313 -10.96 -7.05 8.40
CA ALA A 313 -10.02 -6.26 7.59
C ALA A 313 -9.10 -5.42 8.49
N GLY A 314 -9.64 -4.74 9.49
CA GLY A 314 -8.84 -3.98 10.48
C GLY A 314 -7.88 -4.88 11.26
N VAL A 315 -8.37 -6.01 11.77
CA VAL A 315 -7.55 -6.99 12.49
C VAL A 315 -6.44 -7.56 11.60
N ALA A 316 -6.77 -7.94 10.37
CA ALA A 316 -5.79 -8.48 9.42
C ALA A 316 -4.70 -7.45 9.09
N PHE A 317 -5.09 -6.18 8.92
CA PHE A 317 -4.12 -5.11 8.66
C PHE A 317 -3.16 -4.93 9.84
N THR A 318 -3.67 -4.95 11.07
CA THR A 318 -2.86 -4.94 12.30
C THR A 318 -1.92 -6.15 12.37
N ILE A 319 -2.42 -7.37 12.11
CA ILE A 319 -1.59 -8.59 12.09
C ILE A 319 -0.44 -8.46 11.07
N ASN A 320 -0.70 -7.89 9.89
CA ASN A 320 0.30 -7.67 8.86
C ASN A 320 1.39 -6.67 9.28
N HIS A 321 1.11 -5.77 10.24
CA HIS A 321 2.06 -4.77 10.73
C HIS A 321 2.77 -5.20 12.02
N ILE A 322 2.29 -6.25 12.71
CA ILE A 322 2.97 -6.85 13.88
C ILE A 322 4.11 -7.78 13.42
N SER A 323 3.99 -8.38 12.26
CA SER A 323 4.95 -9.34 11.70
C SER A 323 6.10 -8.64 10.90
#